data_91e93680b8bf6ee5aad2fff88df876c1
#
_entry.id   91e93680b8bf6ee5aad2fff88df876c1
#
_cell.length_a   1.000
_cell.length_b   1.000
_cell.length_c   1.000
_cell.angle_alpha   90.00
_cell.angle_beta   90.00
_cell.angle_gamma   90.00
#
_symmetry.space_group_name_H-M   'P 1'
#
loop_
_entity.id
_entity.type
_entity.pdbx_description
1 polymer ?
#
loop_
_entity_poly.entity_id
_entity_poly.type
_entity_poly.pdbx_seq_one_letter_code
_entity_poly.pdbx_strand_id
1 'polypeptide(L)' 'MNPIAEFVKENRKAAGLTQEQFSLRSSLGLRFVRELEQGKETVRMDKVNVALAMFNAQTVARKKENK' A
#
# COMPACT_ATOMS: atom_id res chain seq x y z
N MET A 1 -3.78 6.96 -12.01
CA MET A 1 -4.08 6.60 -10.62
C MET A 1 -3.45 5.26 -10.28
N ASN A 2 -2.85 5.14 -9.13
CA ASN A 2 -2.11 3.94 -8.73
C ASN A 2 -3.03 2.99 -7.97
N PRO A 3 -3.32 1.79 -8.52
CA PRO A 3 -4.26 0.88 -7.85
C PRO A 3 -3.79 0.44 -6.46
N ILE A 4 -2.48 0.30 -6.26
CA ILE A 4 -1.96 -0.09 -4.95
C ILE A 4 -2.18 1.02 -3.95
N ALA A 5 -1.93 2.26 -4.34
CA ALA A 5 -2.14 3.41 -3.47
C ALA A 5 -3.59 3.51 -3.03
N GLU A 6 -4.51 3.33 -3.96
CA GLU A 6 -5.94 3.37 -3.67
C GLU A 6 -6.36 2.22 -2.76
N PHE A 7 -5.86 1.02 -3.05
CA PHE A 7 -6.19 -0.15 -2.26
C PHE A 7 -5.78 0.03 -0.80
N VAL A 8 -4.54 0.47 -0.58
CA VAL A 8 -4.04 0.67 0.79
C VAL A 8 -4.85 1.74 1.50
N LYS A 9 -5.07 2.86 0.82
CA LYS A 9 -5.79 3.97 1.43
C LYS A 9 -7.23 3.59 1.80
N GLU A 10 -7.93 2.92 0.90
CA GLU A 10 -9.32 2.55 1.14
C GLU A 10 -9.44 1.52 2.24
N ASN A 11 -8.56 0.52 2.23
CA ASN A 11 -8.61 -0.52 3.26
C ASN A 11 -8.18 0.02 4.62
N ARG A 12 -7.20 0.93 4.63
CA ARG A 12 -6.81 1.58 5.88
C ARG A 12 -7.98 2.34 6.48
N LYS A 13 -8.67 3.13 5.67
CA LYS A 13 -9.82 3.90 6.15
C LYS A 13 -10.97 2.99 6.57
N ALA A 14 -11.22 1.93 5.83
CA ALA A 14 -12.25 0.98 6.20
C ALA A 14 -11.96 0.30 7.54
N ALA A 15 -10.70 0.14 7.88
CA ALA A 15 -10.28 -0.42 9.16
C ALA A 15 -10.29 0.62 10.28
N GLY A 16 -10.62 1.88 9.97
CA GLY A 16 -10.67 2.94 10.97
C GLY A 16 -9.31 3.43 11.43
N LEU A 17 -8.28 3.25 10.60
CA LEU A 17 -6.92 3.62 10.99
C LEU A 17 -6.48 4.93 10.34
N THR A 18 -5.79 5.76 11.13
CA THR A 18 -5.06 6.90 10.57
C THR A 18 -3.77 6.40 9.91
N GLN A 19 -3.12 7.26 9.14
CA GLN A 19 -1.82 6.89 8.57
C GLN A 19 -0.80 6.58 9.67
N GLU A 20 -0.82 7.35 10.75
CA GLU A 20 0.07 7.11 11.88
C GLU A 20 -0.19 5.76 12.52
N GLN A 21 -1.46 5.42 12.72
CA GLN A 21 -1.81 4.13 13.31
C GLN A 21 -1.42 2.97 12.41
N PHE A 22 -1.63 3.13 11.11
CA PHE A 22 -1.22 2.10 10.16
C PHE A 22 0.29 1.95 10.14
N SER A 23 1.02 3.06 10.18
CA SER A 23 2.48 3.04 10.26
C SER A 23 2.95 2.24 11.46
N LEU A 24 2.37 2.49 12.63
CA LEU A 24 2.76 1.77 13.84
C LEU A 24 2.46 0.28 13.75
N ARG A 25 1.29 -0.09 13.25
CA ARG A 25 0.89 -1.49 13.20
C ARG A 25 1.65 -2.29 12.15
N SER A 26 2.01 -1.66 11.05
CA SER A 26 2.74 -2.33 9.98
C SER A 26 4.24 -2.31 10.19
N SER A 27 4.73 -1.48 11.12
CA SER A 27 6.16 -1.21 11.32
C SER A 27 6.79 -0.50 10.12
N LEU A 28 5.98 0.06 9.25
CA LEU A 28 6.46 0.90 8.15
C LEU A 28 6.57 2.34 8.64
N GLY A 29 7.55 3.08 8.10
CA GLY A 29 7.66 4.47 8.45
C GLY A 29 6.48 5.28 7.95
N LEU A 30 6.10 6.32 8.70
CA LEU A 30 4.99 7.18 8.31
C LEU A 30 5.22 7.83 6.96
N ARG A 31 6.46 8.25 6.71
CA ARG A 31 6.79 8.85 5.41
C ARG A 31 6.55 7.86 4.28
N PHE A 32 6.93 6.60 4.49
CA PHE A 32 6.69 5.58 3.48
C PHE A 32 5.19 5.40 3.22
N VAL A 33 4.40 5.34 4.29
CA VAL A 33 2.94 5.18 4.16
C VAL A 33 2.35 6.34 3.35
N ARG A 34 2.78 7.56 3.66
CA ARG A 34 2.29 8.74 2.95
C ARG A 34 2.65 8.69 1.46
N GLU A 35 3.91 8.35 1.17
CA GLU A 35 4.36 8.27 -0.21
C GLU A 35 3.63 7.19 -0.98
N LEU A 36 3.41 6.05 -0.34
CA LEU A 36 2.69 4.94 -0.96
C LEU A 36 1.28 5.36 -1.33
N GLU A 37 0.57 5.99 -0.41
CA GLU A 37 -0.81 6.40 -0.64
C GLU A 37 -0.93 7.56 -1.63
N GLN A 38 0.13 8.35 -1.78
CA GLN A 38 0.15 9.40 -2.78
C GLN A 38 0.44 8.88 -4.18
N GLY A 39 0.75 7.60 -4.30
CA GLY A 39 0.99 6.99 -5.60
C GLY A 39 2.42 7.10 -6.10
N LYS A 40 3.38 7.33 -5.20
CA LYS A 40 4.78 7.37 -5.59
C LYS A 40 5.17 6.03 -6.20
N GLU A 41 5.75 6.06 -7.39
CA GLU A 41 6.05 4.84 -8.13
C GLU A 41 7.36 4.19 -7.74
N THR A 42 8.30 4.97 -7.21
CA THR A 42 9.62 4.47 -6.87
C THR A 42 9.67 4.08 -5.40
N VAL A 43 8.87 3.09 -5.02
CA VAL A 43 8.85 2.59 -3.64
C VAL A 43 9.40 1.16 -3.60
N ARG A 44 9.90 0.78 -2.44
CA ARG A 44 10.46 -0.57 -2.27
C ARG A 44 9.34 -1.60 -2.27
N MET A 45 9.50 -2.61 -3.13
CA MET A 45 8.48 -3.64 -3.28
C MET A 45 8.32 -4.48 -2.01
N ASP A 46 9.40 -4.74 -1.30
CA ASP A 46 9.31 -5.51 -0.05
C ASP A 46 8.44 -4.79 0.97
N LYS A 47 8.55 -3.47 1.06
CA LYS A 47 7.73 -2.69 1.99
C LYS A 47 6.30 -2.58 1.50
N VAL A 48 6.10 -2.50 0.20
CA VAL A 48 4.75 -2.51 -0.38
C VAL A 48 4.03 -3.80 0.03
N ASN A 49 4.73 -4.93 -0.06
CA ASN A 49 4.14 -6.21 0.31
C ASN A 49 3.81 -6.29 1.79
N VAL A 50 4.61 -5.66 2.65
CA VAL A 50 4.27 -5.57 4.08
C VAL A 50 2.95 -4.83 4.26
N ALA A 51 2.78 -3.69 3.57
CA ALA A 51 1.54 -2.93 3.67
C ALA A 51 0.34 -3.75 3.19
N LEU A 52 0.49 -4.45 2.08
CA LEU A 52 -0.59 -5.25 1.53
C LEU A 52 -0.94 -6.44 2.42
N ALA A 53 0.07 -7.03 3.06
CA ALA A 53 -0.15 -8.17 3.95
C ALA A 53 -1.04 -7.81 5.13
N MET A 54 -1.08 -6.54 5.53
CA MET A 54 -1.98 -6.08 6.58
C MET A 54 -3.45 -6.33 6.22
N PHE A 55 -3.75 -6.47 4.94
CA PHE A 55 -5.10 -6.68 4.42
C PHE A 55 -5.21 -8.02 3.68
N ASN A 56 -4.32 -8.95 3.99
CA ASN A 56 -4.30 -10.29 3.35
C ASN A 56 -4.17 -10.19 1.84
N ALA A 57 -3.38 -9.24 1.36
CA ALA A 57 -3.16 -9.04 -0.07
C ALA A 57 -1.68 -9.14 -0.40
N GLN A 58 -1.38 -9.25 -1.68
CA GLN A 58 0.00 -9.30 -2.14
C GLN A 58 0.05 -8.81 -3.58
N THR A 59 1.25 -8.40 -4.00
CA THR A 59 1.44 -8.04 -5.39
C THR A 59 1.61 -9.31 -6.22
N VAL A 60 1.07 -9.29 -7.43
CA VAL A 60 1.23 -10.40 -8.36
C VAL A 60 1.59 -9.85 -9.71
N ALA A 61 2.42 -10.62 -10.44
CA ALA A 61 2.74 -10.26 -11.80
C ALA A 61 1.58 -10.68 -12.70
N ARG A 62 1.23 -9.80 -13.62
CA ARG A 62 0.15 -10.08 -14.55
C ARG A 62 0.60 -9.67 -15.93
N LYS A 63 0.45 -10.58 -16.87
CA LYS A 63 0.82 -10.29 -18.24
C LYS A 63 -0.15 -9.27 -18.81
N LYS A 64 0.41 -8.23 -19.41
CA LYS A 64 -0.39 -7.19 -20.01
C LYS A 64 -0.96 -7.69 -21.33
N GLU A 65 -2.25 -7.50 -21.50
CA GLU A 65 -2.88 -7.88 -22.76
C GLU A 65 -2.57 -6.86 -23.83
N ASN A 66 -2.29 -7.37 -25.03
CA ASN A 66 -2.12 -6.52 -26.20
C ASN A 66 -3.38 -6.52 -27.01
N LYS A 67 -3.72 -5.35 -27.45
CA LYS A 67 -4.89 -5.19 -28.33
C LYS A 67 -4.49 -5.25 -29.76
#